data_7cf53019280f6db50c5901d29c8309fc
#
_entry.id   7cf53019280f6db50c5901d29c8309fc
#
_cell.length_a   1.000
_cell.length_b   1.000
_cell.length_c   1.000
_cell.angle_alpha   90.00
_cell.angle_beta   90.00
_cell.angle_gamma   90.00
#
_symmetry.space_group_name_H-M   'P 1'
#
loop_
_entity.id
_entity.type
_entity.pdbx_description
1 polymer ?
#
loop_
_entity_poly.entity_id
_entity_poly.type
_entity_poly.pdbx_seq_one_letter_code
_entity_poly.pdbx_strand_id
1 'polypeptide(L)'
;GKGELPDDYFWGDAGNMTTINGLFAAGDATGASSHKFSSGSHAEGRFAGKQAVKWIMANNTMPEVNQADVDALTEMVLKPMAVFEEHSGITSDPDINPNYIIPQQFMFRLQKIMDEYAGGVSAAFKTSDNMLKRGLELMDFLKEDSVKLAARSLNELERCWENIHRMWQADAHLQTLLFRTETRWPGYYFRSDTP
;
A
#
# COMPACT_ATOMS: atom_id res chain seq x y z
N GLY A 1 -4.16 -11.78 13.20
CA GLY A 1 -4.13 -11.21 14.54
C GLY A 1 -5.45 -10.52 14.80
N LYS A 2 -5.98 -10.67 15.99
CA LYS A 2 -7.13 -9.88 16.44
C LYS A 2 -6.59 -8.47 16.74
N GLY A 3 -6.53 -7.59 15.70
CA GLY A 3 -6.48 -6.17 15.97
C GLY A 3 -7.71 -5.77 16.76
N GLU A 4 -7.60 -4.80 17.62
CA GLU A 4 -8.76 -4.18 18.24
C GLU A 4 -9.60 -3.58 17.13
N LEU A 5 -10.83 -4.07 17.00
CA LEU A 5 -11.81 -3.51 16.09
C LEU A 5 -12.44 -2.30 16.78
N PRO A 6 -12.82 -1.25 16.01
CA PRO A 6 -13.58 -0.15 16.58
C PRO A 6 -14.84 -0.66 17.30
N ASP A 7 -15.22 -0.01 18.40
CA ASP A 7 -16.40 -0.39 19.21
C ASP A 7 -17.70 -0.34 18.40
N ASP A 8 -17.74 0.48 17.36
CA ASP A 8 -18.86 0.64 16.43
C ASP A 8 -18.77 -0.27 15.19
N TYR A 9 -17.81 -1.22 15.17
CA TYR A 9 -17.68 -2.14 14.05
C TYR A 9 -18.91 -3.04 13.92
N PHE A 10 -19.56 -2.93 12.80
CA PHE A 10 -20.76 -3.70 12.52
C PHE A 10 -20.44 -5.13 12.05
N TRP A 11 -20.60 -6.10 12.95
CA TRP A 11 -20.44 -7.54 12.68
C TRP A 11 -21.63 -8.19 11.98
N GLY A 12 -22.61 -7.41 11.53
CA GLY A 12 -23.87 -7.94 11.04
C GLY A 12 -23.80 -8.61 9.66
N ASP A 13 -24.92 -8.61 8.98
CA ASP A 13 -25.12 -9.25 7.68
C ASP A 13 -24.32 -8.63 6.51
N ALA A 14 -23.54 -7.59 6.77
CA ALA A 14 -22.72 -6.90 5.76
C ALA A 14 -21.38 -7.61 5.54
N GLY A 15 -21.41 -8.87 5.21
CA GLY A 15 -20.21 -9.62 4.86
C GLY A 15 -19.40 -8.95 3.76
N ASN A 16 -18.09 -9.03 3.85
CA ASN A 16 -17.11 -8.33 3.01
C ASN A 16 -17.08 -6.79 3.22
N MET A 17 -17.79 -6.23 4.17
CA MET A 17 -17.59 -4.83 4.55
C MET A 17 -16.30 -4.69 5.36
N THR A 18 -15.53 -3.65 5.06
CA THR A 18 -14.31 -3.31 5.82
C THR A 18 -14.67 -2.62 7.14
N THR A 19 -13.66 -2.22 7.94
CA THR A 19 -13.88 -1.40 9.14
C THR A 19 -14.36 0.02 8.83
N ILE A 20 -14.39 0.39 7.55
CA ILE A 20 -14.97 1.65 7.08
C ILE A 20 -16.39 1.35 6.60
N ASN A 21 -17.38 2.00 7.21
CA ASN A 21 -18.78 1.82 6.86
C ASN A 21 -19.05 2.14 5.38
N GLY A 22 -19.71 1.19 4.69
CA GLY A 22 -20.04 1.32 3.27
C GLY A 22 -18.90 0.98 2.30
N LEU A 23 -17.70 0.68 2.77
CA LEU A 23 -16.58 0.20 1.95
C LEU A 23 -16.52 -1.32 1.97
N PHE A 24 -16.65 -1.94 0.80
CA PHE A 24 -16.61 -3.41 0.64
C PHE A 24 -15.35 -3.83 -0.09
N ALA A 25 -14.83 -5.01 0.28
CA ALA A 25 -13.68 -5.62 -0.39
C ALA A 25 -14.03 -7.02 -0.89
N ALA A 26 -13.51 -7.38 -2.05
CA ALA A 26 -13.69 -8.71 -2.65
C ALA A 26 -12.44 -9.13 -3.43
N GLY A 27 -12.27 -10.42 -3.67
CA GLY A 27 -11.13 -10.96 -4.37
C GLY A 27 -9.84 -10.81 -3.56
N ASP A 28 -8.75 -10.48 -4.22
CA ASP A 28 -7.42 -10.35 -3.58
C ASP A 28 -7.33 -9.22 -2.55
N ALA A 29 -8.28 -8.27 -2.57
CA ALA A 29 -8.38 -7.24 -1.54
C ALA A 29 -8.88 -7.78 -0.18
N THR A 30 -9.38 -9.02 -0.13
CA THR A 30 -9.80 -9.68 1.11
C THR A 30 -8.84 -10.79 1.50
N GLY A 31 -8.57 -10.95 2.78
CA GLY A 31 -7.80 -12.08 3.31
C GLY A 31 -8.63 -13.36 3.56
N ALA A 32 -9.88 -13.39 3.14
CA ALA A 32 -10.86 -14.40 3.57
C ALA A 32 -10.70 -15.77 2.89
N SER A 33 -10.09 -15.85 1.72
CA SER A 33 -9.94 -17.09 0.95
C SER A 33 -8.49 -17.33 0.53
N SER A 34 -8.07 -18.58 0.53
CA SER A 34 -6.72 -18.99 0.12
C SER A 34 -6.52 -19.04 -1.40
N HIS A 35 -7.59 -19.11 -2.16
CA HIS A 35 -7.57 -19.18 -3.62
C HIS A 35 -8.40 -18.06 -4.24
N LYS A 36 -7.70 -17.13 -4.88
CA LYS A 36 -8.29 -15.94 -5.51
C LYS A 36 -8.28 -16.05 -7.04
N PHE A 37 -8.79 -17.16 -7.55
CA PHE A 37 -9.03 -17.32 -9.00
C PHE A 37 -10.25 -16.51 -9.44
N SER A 38 -10.47 -16.46 -10.74
CA SER A 38 -11.65 -15.83 -11.35
C SER A 38 -12.96 -16.30 -10.71
N SER A 39 -13.10 -17.59 -10.40
CA SER A 39 -14.31 -18.13 -9.76
C SER A 39 -14.48 -17.63 -8.31
N GLY A 40 -13.42 -17.63 -7.51
CA GLY A 40 -13.46 -17.14 -6.13
C GLY A 40 -13.69 -15.63 -6.06
N SER A 41 -12.96 -14.87 -6.86
CA SER A 41 -13.14 -13.41 -6.95
C SER A 41 -14.53 -13.03 -7.44
N HIS A 42 -15.09 -13.78 -8.40
CA HIS A 42 -16.45 -13.58 -8.87
C HIS A 42 -17.50 -13.90 -7.78
N ALA A 43 -17.32 -14.98 -7.05
CA ALA A 43 -18.22 -15.36 -5.96
C ALA A 43 -18.22 -14.31 -4.84
N GLU A 44 -17.02 -13.86 -4.40
CA GLU A 44 -16.86 -12.79 -3.41
C GLU A 44 -17.43 -11.46 -3.91
N GLY A 45 -17.20 -11.07 -5.16
CA GLY A 45 -17.77 -9.87 -5.76
C GLY A 45 -19.31 -9.89 -5.79
N ARG A 46 -19.91 -11.04 -6.13
CA ARG A 46 -21.37 -11.21 -6.05
C ARG A 46 -21.89 -11.10 -4.62
N PHE A 47 -21.16 -11.66 -3.66
CA PHE A 47 -21.54 -11.59 -2.27
C PHE A 47 -21.42 -10.14 -1.75
N ALA A 48 -20.30 -9.49 -1.96
CA ALA A 48 -20.09 -8.10 -1.58
C ALA A 48 -21.13 -7.16 -2.20
N GLY A 49 -21.44 -7.32 -3.49
CA GLY A 49 -22.47 -6.53 -4.17
C GLY A 49 -23.85 -6.70 -3.55
N LYS A 50 -24.25 -7.92 -3.19
CA LYS A 50 -25.53 -8.17 -2.49
C LYS A 50 -25.55 -7.51 -1.11
N GLN A 51 -24.45 -7.55 -0.38
CA GLN A 51 -24.35 -6.95 0.95
C GLN A 51 -24.31 -5.42 0.86
N ALA A 52 -23.65 -4.86 -0.14
CA ALA A 52 -23.67 -3.42 -0.42
C ALA A 52 -25.08 -2.90 -0.66
N VAL A 53 -25.88 -3.62 -1.46
CA VAL A 53 -27.30 -3.27 -1.68
C VAL A 53 -28.10 -3.28 -0.37
N LYS A 54 -27.94 -4.34 0.45
CA LYS A 54 -28.61 -4.41 1.75
C LYS A 54 -28.20 -3.26 2.66
N TRP A 55 -26.91 -2.93 2.68
CA TRP A 55 -26.39 -1.82 3.47
C TRP A 55 -26.96 -0.48 3.00
N ILE A 56 -27.02 -0.22 1.70
CA ILE A 56 -27.62 0.99 1.12
C ILE A 56 -29.10 1.09 1.49
N MET A 57 -29.84 -0.02 1.40
CA MET A 57 -31.27 -0.02 1.77
C MET A 57 -31.50 0.22 3.26
N ALA A 58 -30.57 -0.18 4.12
CA ALA A 58 -30.63 0.08 5.55
C ALA A 58 -30.15 1.50 5.93
N ASN A 59 -29.26 2.08 5.14
CA ASN A 59 -28.63 3.38 5.37
C ASN A 59 -28.99 4.33 4.21
N ASN A 60 -30.24 4.75 4.15
CA ASN A 60 -30.81 5.53 3.05
C ASN A 60 -30.40 7.02 3.07
N THR A 61 -29.20 7.34 3.48
CA THR A 61 -28.63 8.70 3.46
C THR A 61 -27.53 8.78 2.42
N MET A 62 -27.70 9.67 1.44
CA MET A 62 -26.62 10.01 0.52
C MET A 62 -25.59 10.87 1.27
N PRO A 63 -24.30 10.50 1.24
CA PRO A 63 -23.26 11.34 1.83
C PRO A 63 -23.16 12.66 1.06
N GLU A 64 -23.00 13.74 1.79
CA GLU A 64 -22.67 15.03 1.18
C GLU A 64 -21.19 15.12 0.89
N VAL A 65 -20.85 15.63 -0.29
CA VAL A 65 -19.45 15.86 -0.67
C VAL A 65 -19.03 17.23 -0.15
N ASN A 66 -18.04 17.26 0.72
CA ASN A 66 -17.44 18.50 1.19
C ASN A 66 -16.43 19.02 0.15
N GLN A 67 -16.68 20.20 -0.41
CA GLN A 67 -15.79 20.76 -1.43
C GLN A 67 -14.38 21.03 -0.88
N ALA A 68 -14.24 21.44 0.37
CA ALA A 68 -12.91 21.64 0.97
C ALA A 68 -12.10 20.34 1.05
N ASP A 69 -12.73 19.20 1.29
CA ASP A 69 -12.04 17.89 1.27
C ASP A 69 -11.63 17.52 -0.15
N VAL A 70 -12.49 17.80 -1.14
CA VAL A 70 -12.15 17.58 -2.57
C VAL A 70 -10.95 18.43 -2.98
N ASP A 71 -10.92 19.70 -2.59
CA ASP A 71 -9.84 20.62 -2.92
C ASP A 71 -8.53 20.17 -2.26
N ALA A 72 -8.56 19.79 -0.97
CA ALA A 72 -7.40 19.27 -0.25
C ALA A 72 -6.87 17.96 -0.85
N LEU A 73 -7.75 17.04 -1.24
CA LEU A 73 -7.36 15.80 -1.91
C LEU A 73 -6.77 16.07 -3.30
N THR A 74 -7.32 17.03 -4.03
CA THR A 74 -6.81 17.43 -5.34
C THR A 74 -5.40 18.00 -5.23
N GLU A 75 -5.16 18.90 -4.28
CA GLU A 75 -3.84 19.44 -3.99
C GLU A 75 -2.85 18.32 -3.62
N MET A 76 -3.25 17.42 -2.75
CA MET A 76 -2.43 16.28 -2.35
C MET A 76 -2.08 15.39 -3.56
N VAL A 77 -3.04 15.06 -4.41
CA VAL A 77 -2.83 14.21 -5.58
C VAL A 77 -1.88 14.87 -6.59
N LEU A 78 -2.01 16.19 -6.80
CA LEU A 78 -1.20 16.93 -7.75
C LEU A 78 0.16 17.38 -7.20
N LYS A 79 0.43 17.21 -5.91
CA LYS A 79 1.66 17.66 -5.26
C LYS A 79 2.95 17.25 -5.99
N PRO A 80 3.13 16.03 -6.53
CA PRO A 80 4.34 15.68 -7.26
C PRO A 80 4.59 16.54 -8.50
N MET A 81 3.54 17.03 -9.16
CA MET A 81 3.70 17.95 -10.29
C MET A 81 4.17 19.33 -9.80
N ALA A 82 3.60 19.83 -8.71
CA ALA A 82 4.02 21.09 -8.11
C ALA A 82 5.49 21.04 -7.64
N VAL A 83 5.93 19.92 -7.04
CA VAL A 83 7.35 19.71 -6.67
C VAL A 83 8.26 19.79 -7.89
N PHE A 84 7.87 19.23 -9.03
CA PHE A 84 8.66 19.33 -10.25
C PHE A 84 8.69 20.77 -10.76
N GLU A 85 7.57 21.45 -10.85
CA GLU A 85 7.50 22.84 -11.33
C GLU A 85 8.37 23.79 -10.49
N GLU A 86 8.36 23.64 -9.17
CA GLU A 86 9.15 24.46 -8.26
C GLU A 86 10.66 24.28 -8.44
N HIS A 87 11.12 23.06 -8.78
CA HIS A 87 12.54 22.72 -8.73
C HIS A 87 13.16 22.38 -10.10
N SER A 88 12.40 22.31 -11.18
CA SER A 88 12.86 21.85 -12.50
C SER A 88 13.97 22.68 -13.13
N GLY A 89 14.07 23.96 -12.82
CA GLY A 89 15.07 24.86 -13.37
C GLY A 89 16.45 24.87 -12.69
N ILE A 90 16.63 24.06 -11.64
CA ILE A 90 17.84 24.11 -10.80
C ILE A 90 19.00 23.33 -11.42
N THR A 91 18.74 22.30 -12.19
CA THR A 91 19.77 21.47 -12.84
C THR A 91 19.56 21.39 -14.35
N SER A 92 20.65 21.10 -15.08
CA SER A 92 20.60 20.89 -16.53
C SER A 92 20.05 19.51 -16.93
N ASP A 93 20.08 18.55 -16.03
CA ASP A 93 19.55 17.21 -16.21
C ASP A 93 18.32 17.02 -15.31
N PRO A 94 17.12 16.89 -15.89
CA PRO A 94 15.90 16.75 -15.10
C PRO A 94 15.81 15.44 -14.31
N ASP A 95 16.63 14.43 -14.63
CA ASP A 95 16.67 13.17 -13.89
C ASP A 95 17.62 13.23 -12.67
N ILE A 96 18.43 14.29 -12.55
CA ILE A 96 19.37 14.50 -11.46
C ILE A 96 19.12 15.84 -10.78
N ASN A 97 18.39 15.82 -9.68
CA ASN A 97 18.05 17.03 -8.95
C ASN A 97 18.15 16.79 -7.43
N PRO A 98 18.80 17.69 -6.66
CA PRO A 98 18.95 17.52 -5.21
C PRO A 98 17.65 17.70 -4.44
N ASN A 99 16.63 18.33 -5.05
CA ASN A 99 15.39 18.72 -4.36
C ASN A 99 14.22 17.77 -4.64
N TYR A 100 14.33 16.90 -5.64
CA TYR A 100 13.28 15.93 -5.93
C TYR A 100 13.83 14.56 -6.34
N ILE A 101 12.95 13.58 -6.34
CA ILE A 101 13.22 12.19 -6.73
C ILE A 101 12.23 11.82 -7.83
N ILE A 102 12.72 11.33 -8.97
CA ILE A 102 11.84 10.80 -10.03
C ILE A 102 11.28 9.43 -9.64
N PRO A 103 10.09 9.04 -10.15
CA PRO A 103 9.44 7.79 -9.77
C PRO A 103 10.31 6.55 -9.94
N GLN A 104 11.13 6.50 -10.99
CA GLN A 104 12.02 5.37 -11.26
C GLN A 104 13.10 5.20 -10.17
N GLN A 105 13.72 6.28 -9.72
CA GLN A 105 14.73 6.23 -8.65
C GLN A 105 14.11 5.77 -7.32
N PHE A 106 12.92 6.25 -7.01
CA PHE A 106 12.18 5.82 -5.83
C PHE A 106 11.85 4.32 -5.90
N MET A 107 11.37 3.85 -7.05
CA MET A 107 11.08 2.43 -7.27
C MET A 107 12.31 1.55 -7.07
N PHE A 108 13.47 1.94 -7.61
CA PHE A 108 14.70 1.16 -7.44
C PHE A 108 15.12 1.06 -5.96
N ARG A 109 14.98 2.14 -5.21
CA ARG A 109 15.26 2.12 -3.77
C ARG A 109 14.30 1.18 -3.03
N LEU A 110 13.00 1.25 -3.33
CA LEU A 110 12.00 0.35 -2.75
C LEU A 110 12.28 -1.11 -3.08
N GLN A 111 12.55 -1.41 -4.35
CA GLN A 111 12.89 -2.77 -4.79
C GLN A 111 14.13 -3.30 -4.08
N LYS A 112 15.17 -2.47 -3.93
CA LYS A 112 16.40 -2.85 -3.24
C LYS A 112 16.14 -3.19 -1.76
N ILE A 113 15.34 -2.39 -1.06
CA ILE A 113 14.96 -2.68 0.32
C ILE A 113 14.26 -4.04 0.42
N MET A 114 13.30 -4.29 -0.45
CA MET A 114 12.54 -5.54 -0.42
C MET A 114 13.39 -6.75 -0.81
N ASP A 115 14.25 -6.60 -1.81
CA ASP A 115 15.13 -7.69 -2.27
C ASP A 115 16.17 -8.07 -1.20
N GLU A 116 16.82 -7.11 -0.58
CA GLU A 116 17.90 -7.36 0.37
C GLU A 116 17.43 -7.71 1.79
N TYR A 117 16.28 -7.18 2.22
CA TYR A 117 15.86 -7.26 3.63
C TYR A 117 14.56 -8.04 3.86
N ALA A 118 13.72 -8.19 2.83
CA ALA A 118 12.46 -8.92 2.93
C ALA A 118 12.48 -10.34 2.34
N GLY A 119 13.65 -10.89 2.11
CA GLY A 119 13.78 -12.25 1.58
C GLY A 119 13.62 -12.33 0.07
N GLY A 120 14.13 -11.35 -0.67
CA GLY A 120 14.20 -11.41 -2.13
C GLY A 120 15.29 -12.32 -2.66
N VAL A 121 15.50 -12.28 -3.97
CA VAL A 121 16.45 -13.15 -4.68
C VAL A 121 17.88 -12.95 -4.20
N SER A 122 18.31 -11.71 -3.99
CA SER A 122 19.66 -11.39 -3.51
C SER A 122 19.95 -11.96 -2.11
N ALA A 123 18.92 -12.11 -1.30
CA ALA A 123 19.00 -12.72 0.02
C ALA A 123 18.74 -14.24 0.01
N ALA A 124 18.69 -14.87 -1.17
CA ALA A 124 18.37 -16.30 -1.37
C ALA A 124 17.07 -16.70 -0.66
N PHE A 125 16.05 -15.83 -0.71
CA PHE A 125 14.73 -16.00 -0.08
C PHE A 125 14.77 -16.14 1.44
N LYS A 126 15.84 -15.65 2.08
CA LYS A 126 16.02 -15.71 3.53
C LYS A 126 15.88 -14.34 4.15
N THR A 127 15.33 -14.31 5.35
CA THR A 127 15.27 -13.12 6.17
C THR A 127 15.53 -13.47 7.64
N SER A 128 15.73 -12.47 8.47
CA SER A 128 15.94 -12.60 9.91
C SER A 128 15.42 -11.36 10.62
N ASP A 129 15.28 -11.41 11.93
CA ASP A 129 14.88 -10.28 12.76
C ASP A 129 15.73 -9.03 12.48
N ASN A 130 17.06 -9.19 12.44
CA ASN A 130 17.96 -8.07 12.16
C ASN A 130 17.81 -7.50 10.74
N MET A 131 17.63 -8.36 9.73
CA MET A 131 17.40 -7.93 8.36
C MET A 131 16.09 -7.15 8.26
N LEU A 132 15.01 -7.67 8.82
CA LEU A 132 13.69 -7.04 8.78
C LEU A 132 13.67 -5.69 9.52
N LYS A 133 14.29 -5.59 10.69
CA LYS A 133 14.46 -4.33 11.43
C LYS A 133 15.24 -3.31 10.61
N ARG A 134 16.32 -3.72 9.96
CA ARG A 134 17.07 -2.84 9.07
C ARG A 134 16.25 -2.42 7.85
N GLY A 135 15.48 -3.34 7.27
CA GLY A 135 14.55 -3.03 6.19
C GLY A 135 13.51 -1.96 6.58
N LEU A 136 12.97 -2.06 7.79
CA LEU A 136 12.03 -1.05 8.32
C LEU A 136 12.69 0.31 8.53
N GLU A 137 13.92 0.38 9.07
CA GLU A 137 14.66 1.64 9.18
C GLU A 137 14.88 2.31 7.81
N LEU A 138 15.25 1.52 6.79
CA LEU A 138 15.41 2.03 5.42
C LEU A 138 14.08 2.43 4.79
N MET A 139 13.00 1.74 5.15
CA MET A 139 11.64 2.10 4.73
C MET A 139 11.21 3.44 5.32
N ASP A 140 11.56 3.72 6.58
CA ASP A 140 11.26 5.01 7.20
C ASP A 140 11.98 6.16 6.49
N PHE A 141 13.25 6.01 6.11
CA PHE A 141 13.93 7.00 5.25
C PHE A 141 13.26 7.15 3.88
N LEU A 142 12.75 6.06 3.30
CA LEU A 142 12.04 6.14 2.03
C LEU A 142 10.70 6.87 2.17
N LYS A 143 10.00 6.68 3.29
CA LYS A 143 8.76 7.43 3.63
C LYS A 143 9.05 8.93 3.76
N GLU A 144 10.13 9.30 4.47
CA GLU A 144 10.56 10.70 4.58
C GLU A 144 10.86 11.31 3.22
N ASP A 145 11.49 10.57 2.32
CA ASP A 145 11.79 11.03 0.97
C ASP A 145 10.59 11.03 0.02
N SER A 146 9.50 10.35 0.34
CA SER A 146 8.32 10.25 -0.53
C SER A 146 7.68 11.62 -0.85
N VAL A 147 7.82 12.60 0.06
CA VAL A 147 7.34 13.97 -0.15
C VAL A 147 8.10 14.72 -1.25
N LYS A 148 9.28 14.22 -1.63
CA LYS A 148 10.13 14.76 -2.71
C LYS A 148 9.85 14.12 -4.07
N LEU A 149 8.89 13.21 -4.17
CA LEU A 149 8.51 12.64 -5.46
C LEU A 149 8.04 13.74 -6.40
N ALA A 150 8.57 13.75 -7.61
CA ALA A 150 8.25 14.74 -8.63
C ALA A 150 7.74 14.07 -9.91
N ALA A 151 6.80 14.73 -10.58
CA ALA A 151 6.18 14.25 -11.81
C ALA A 151 6.18 15.32 -12.90
N ARG A 152 6.72 14.99 -14.07
CA ARG A 152 6.76 15.86 -15.25
C ARG A 152 5.50 15.76 -16.12
N SER A 153 4.68 14.74 -15.87
CA SER A 153 3.50 14.43 -16.65
C SER A 153 2.49 13.65 -15.81
N LEU A 154 1.26 13.52 -16.31
CA LEU A 154 0.23 12.70 -15.67
C LEU A 154 0.63 11.22 -15.56
N ASN A 155 1.39 10.70 -16.50
CA ASN A 155 1.91 9.32 -16.43
C ASN A 155 2.92 9.17 -15.27
N GLU A 156 3.82 10.14 -15.10
CA GLU A 156 4.73 10.12 -13.94
C GLU A 156 4.01 10.37 -12.62
N LEU A 157 2.94 11.18 -12.61
CA LEU A 157 2.10 11.37 -11.46
C LEU A 157 1.44 10.04 -11.01
N GLU A 158 0.91 9.27 -11.95
CA GLU A 158 0.42 7.92 -11.68
C GLU A 158 1.51 7.04 -11.07
N ARG A 159 2.72 7.08 -11.64
CA ARG A 159 3.89 6.34 -11.12
C ARG A 159 4.30 6.76 -9.72
N CYS A 160 4.20 8.04 -9.39
CA CYS A 160 4.44 8.52 -8.02
C CYS A 160 3.47 7.86 -7.04
N TRP A 161 2.18 7.87 -7.36
CA TRP A 161 1.15 7.27 -6.51
C TRP A 161 1.24 5.76 -6.43
N GLU A 162 1.53 5.06 -7.53
CA GLU A 162 1.83 3.64 -7.49
C GLU A 162 2.98 3.32 -6.52
N ASN A 163 4.04 4.12 -6.55
CA ASN A 163 5.18 3.93 -5.66
C ASN A 163 4.85 4.20 -4.19
N ILE A 164 4.05 5.22 -3.90
CA ILE A 164 3.56 5.50 -2.56
C ILE A 164 2.74 4.31 -2.04
N HIS A 165 1.81 3.79 -2.83
CA HIS A 165 1.01 2.63 -2.44
C HIS A 165 1.86 1.38 -2.24
N ARG A 166 2.83 1.13 -3.12
CA ARG A 166 3.77 0.00 -2.99
C ARG A 166 4.65 0.14 -1.74
N MET A 167 5.07 1.35 -1.41
CA MET A 167 5.83 1.63 -0.18
C MET A 167 5.01 1.27 1.06
N TRP A 168 3.75 1.66 1.14
CA TRP A 168 2.87 1.28 2.25
C TRP A 168 2.64 -0.23 2.34
N GLN A 169 2.47 -0.90 1.20
CA GLN A 169 2.34 -2.36 1.16
C GLN A 169 3.63 -3.04 1.60
N ALA A 170 4.79 -2.55 1.17
CA ALA A 170 6.09 -3.08 1.55
C ALA A 170 6.38 -2.90 3.04
N ASP A 171 6.02 -1.76 3.61
CA ASP A 171 6.11 -1.52 5.05
C ASP A 171 5.25 -2.52 5.85
N ALA A 172 3.99 -2.67 5.49
CA ALA A 172 3.10 -3.64 6.11
C ALA A 172 3.61 -5.09 5.96
N HIS A 173 4.23 -5.40 4.82
CA HIS A 173 4.85 -6.71 4.57
C HIS A 173 6.03 -6.97 5.50
N LEU A 174 6.97 -6.01 5.61
CA LEU A 174 8.12 -6.11 6.52
C LEU A 174 7.68 -6.27 7.98
N GLN A 175 6.70 -5.48 8.43
CA GLN A 175 6.14 -5.60 9.78
C GLN A 175 5.48 -6.95 10.01
N THR A 176 4.74 -7.47 9.03
CA THR A 176 4.09 -8.78 9.11
C THR A 176 5.13 -9.90 9.19
N LEU A 177 6.20 -9.83 8.39
CA LEU A 177 7.30 -10.80 8.44
C LEU A 177 8.02 -10.76 9.78
N LEU A 178 8.24 -9.57 10.33
CA LEU A 178 8.88 -9.39 11.64
C LEU A 178 8.02 -9.96 12.76
N PHE A 179 6.71 -9.72 12.72
CA PHE A 179 5.75 -10.27 13.70
C PHE A 179 5.67 -11.80 13.65
N ARG A 180 5.81 -12.39 12.45
CA ARG A 180 5.81 -13.84 12.27
C ARG A 180 7.16 -14.44 12.59
N THR A 181 7.29 -15.08 13.73
CA THR A 181 8.50 -15.77 14.16
C THR A 181 8.51 -17.23 13.70
N GLU A 182 8.23 -17.47 12.43
CA GLU A 182 8.14 -18.79 11.84
C GLU A 182 8.63 -18.80 10.38
N THR A 183 9.20 -19.89 9.93
CA THR A 183 9.36 -20.19 8.51
C THR A 183 8.03 -20.71 7.97
N ARG A 184 7.52 -20.08 6.91
CA ARG A 184 6.28 -20.53 6.28
C ARG A 184 6.45 -20.60 4.78
N TRP A 185 5.96 -21.69 4.18
CA TRP A 185 6.10 -21.97 2.75
C TRP A 185 7.56 -21.96 2.32
N PRO A 186 8.33 -23.05 2.62
CA PRO A 186 9.72 -23.16 2.27
C PRO A 186 9.99 -22.74 0.82
N GLY A 187 10.98 -21.85 0.63
CA GLY A 187 11.25 -21.25 -0.66
C GLY A 187 10.64 -19.87 -0.90
N TYR A 188 9.73 -19.39 -0.02
CA TYR A 188 9.14 -18.04 -0.11
C TYR A 188 9.37 -17.20 1.15
N TYR A 189 9.23 -17.80 2.36
CA TYR A 189 9.40 -17.09 3.63
C TYR A 189 10.26 -17.93 4.56
N PHE A 190 11.56 -17.83 4.37
CA PHE A 190 12.50 -18.53 5.22
C PHE A 190 13.08 -17.59 6.28
N ARG A 191 12.65 -17.78 7.54
CA ARG A 191 13.25 -17.12 8.70
C ARG A 191 14.50 -17.91 9.10
N SER A 192 15.70 -17.33 8.91
CA SER A 192 16.96 -17.99 9.21
C SER A 192 17.30 -17.99 10.70
N ASP A 193 16.61 -17.20 11.49
CA ASP A 193 16.77 -17.04 12.94
C ASP A 193 15.71 -17.77 13.78
N THR A 194 14.67 -18.29 13.13
CA THR A 194 13.64 -19.12 13.76
C THR A 194 13.37 -20.36 12.92
N PRO A 195 13.39 -21.56 13.52
CA PRO A 195 13.15 -22.80 12.80
C PRO A 195 11.76 -22.92 12.21
#